data_e547adf241f725c73a2076e96a823b09
#
_entry.id   e547adf241f725c73a2076e96a823b09
#
_cell.length_a   1.000
_cell.length_b   1.000
_cell.length_c   1.000
_cell.angle_alpha   90.00
_cell.angle_beta   90.00
_cell.angle_gamma   90.00
#
_symmetry.space_group_name_H-M   'P 1'
#
loop_
_entity.id
_entity.type
_entity.pdbx_description
1 polymer ?
#
loop_
_entity_poly.entity_id
_entity_poly.type
_entity_poly.pdbx_seq_one_letter_code
_entity_poly.pdbx_strand_id
1 'polypeptide(L)'
;GASVTLTAASSSDPESESLTYTWSVASGTAQTLSSTSAAAPTFTAAEGTAGYTTTFQVSVTDGTNSAVTDTVVITVSADNDAQTADAGSAQSVAEGASVTLTAAGSSDPESESLTYAWTLASGTAQTLSSTTAVSPTFTAVEATSAYTSVFQVSVTDGTNTATTDTVTIS
;
A
#
# COMPACT_ATOMS: atom_id res chain seq x y z
N GLY A 1 0.47 7.01 -3.54
CA GLY A 1 0.37 8.41 -3.13
C GLY A 1 0.23 9.41 -4.25
N ALA A 2 -0.69 10.36 -4.09
CA ALA A 2 -0.89 11.45 -5.02
C ALA A 2 0.28 12.44 -5.02
N SER A 3 0.64 12.96 -6.19
CA SER A 3 1.61 14.05 -6.30
C SER A 3 0.95 15.38 -5.99
N VAL A 4 1.50 16.11 -5.03
CA VAL A 4 1.04 17.44 -4.61
C VAL A 4 2.06 18.48 -5.03
N THR A 5 1.61 19.59 -5.65
CA THR A 5 2.46 20.71 -6.03
C THR A 5 2.20 21.88 -5.09
N LEU A 6 3.23 22.38 -4.43
CA LEU A 6 3.22 23.67 -3.74
C LEU A 6 3.57 24.76 -4.75
N THR A 7 3.10 25.99 -4.54
CA THR A 7 3.46 27.08 -5.43
C THR A 7 3.63 28.39 -4.68
N ALA A 8 4.71 29.10 -5.00
CA ALA A 8 4.96 30.49 -4.64
C ALA A 8 5.14 31.37 -5.90
N ALA A 9 4.67 30.89 -7.06
CA ALA A 9 4.87 31.54 -8.36
C ALA A 9 4.13 32.89 -8.50
N SER A 10 3.20 33.21 -7.59
CA SER A 10 2.52 34.50 -7.52
C SER A 10 3.29 35.56 -6.72
N SER A 11 4.41 35.19 -6.11
CA SER A 11 5.28 36.15 -5.42
C SER A 11 5.84 37.16 -6.41
N SER A 12 5.87 38.42 -6.04
CA SER A 12 6.36 39.48 -6.88
C SER A 12 7.17 40.49 -6.07
N ASP A 13 8.13 41.12 -6.74
CA ASP A 13 8.88 42.24 -6.24
C ASP A 13 8.52 43.51 -7.04
N PRO A 14 8.23 44.66 -6.38
CA PRO A 14 7.88 45.91 -7.06
C PRO A 14 8.95 46.43 -8.01
N GLU A 15 10.21 46.22 -7.68
CA GLU A 15 11.41 46.63 -8.46
C GLU A 15 11.75 45.60 -9.52
N SER A 16 11.02 44.47 -9.60
CA SER A 16 11.24 43.36 -10.53
C SER A 16 12.58 42.62 -10.33
N GLU A 17 13.06 42.59 -9.10
CA GLU A 17 14.25 41.81 -8.75
C GLU A 17 13.97 40.30 -8.75
N SER A 18 15.03 39.53 -8.89
CA SER A 18 14.91 38.05 -8.89
C SER A 18 14.66 37.51 -7.51
N LEU A 19 13.55 36.79 -7.34
CA LEU A 19 13.17 36.17 -6.07
C LEU A 19 13.84 34.80 -5.87
N THR A 20 14.26 34.55 -4.66
CA THR A 20 14.71 33.25 -4.19
C THR A 20 13.74 32.70 -3.15
N TYR A 21 13.57 31.39 -3.16
CA TYR A 21 12.58 30.68 -2.34
C TYR A 21 13.30 29.72 -1.39
N THR A 22 12.76 29.55 -0.18
CA THR A 22 13.19 28.52 0.75
C THR A 22 11.96 27.89 1.39
N TRP A 23 11.73 26.61 1.10
CA TRP A 23 10.62 25.84 1.64
C TRP A 23 11.08 24.99 2.83
N SER A 24 10.21 24.90 3.82
CA SER A 24 10.37 24.04 4.99
C SER A 24 9.05 23.48 5.46
N VAL A 25 9.08 22.38 6.20
CA VAL A 25 7.92 21.91 6.97
C VAL A 25 7.89 22.67 8.29
N ALA A 26 6.83 23.46 8.49
CA ALA A 26 6.63 24.25 9.71
C ALA A 26 6.04 23.39 10.84
N SER A 27 5.10 22.48 10.51
CA SER A 27 4.48 21.56 11.47
C SER A 27 3.76 20.39 10.77
N GLY A 28 3.37 19.37 11.52
CA GLY A 28 2.63 18.22 11.03
C GLY A 28 3.55 17.08 10.57
N THR A 29 3.05 16.25 9.67
CA THR A 29 3.79 15.08 9.18
C THR A 29 4.94 15.52 8.28
N ALA A 30 6.15 15.00 8.54
CA ALA A 30 7.34 15.30 7.73
C ALA A 30 7.14 14.84 6.28
N GLN A 31 7.51 15.70 5.33
CA GLN A 31 7.44 15.41 3.89
C GLN A 31 8.78 15.73 3.23
N THR A 32 9.10 14.98 2.19
CA THR A 32 10.29 15.24 1.37
C THR A 32 9.88 15.98 0.10
N LEU A 33 10.31 17.22 -0.05
CA LEU A 33 10.09 18.02 -1.25
C LEU A 33 11.07 17.66 -2.35
N SER A 34 10.64 17.72 -3.61
CA SER A 34 11.50 17.56 -4.79
C SER A 34 12.60 18.63 -4.86
N SER A 35 12.34 19.79 -4.27
CA SER A 35 13.29 20.89 -4.11
C SER A 35 12.86 21.78 -2.94
N THR A 36 13.79 22.30 -2.19
CA THR A 36 13.52 23.32 -1.17
C THR A 36 13.68 24.75 -1.69
N SER A 37 14.14 24.94 -2.93
CA SER A 37 14.42 26.26 -3.52
C SER A 37 13.65 26.57 -4.81
N ALA A 38 12.87 25.61 -5.33
CA ALA A 38 12.04 25.86 -6.51
C ALA A 38 10.81 26.73 -6.16
N ALA A 39 10.35 27.55 -7.11
CA ALA A 39 9.10 28.30 -6.95
C ALA A 39 7.86 27.40 -6.85
N ALA A 40 7.94 26.18 -7.38
CA ALA A 40 6.87 25.19 -7.37
C ALA A 40 7.40 23.77 -7.11
N PRO A 41 7.79 23.43 -5.87
CA PRO A 41 8.21 22.08 -5.55
C PRO A 41 7.02 21.13 -5.45
N THR A 42 7.30 19.81 -5.58
CA THR A 42 6.31 18.74 -5.39
C THR A 42 6.72 17.83 -4.25
N PHE A 43 5.77 17.11 -3.71
CA PHE A 43 6.00 15.93 -2.88
C PHE A 43 4.95 14.85 -3.20
N THR A 44 5.22 13.61 -2.83
CA THR A 44 4.26 12.52 -2.92
C THR A 44 3.61 12.32 -1.55
N ALA A 45 2.28 12.45 -1.48
CA ALA A 45 1.55 12.16 -0.26
C ALA A 45 1.73 10.69 0.11
N ALA A 46 2.09 10.41 1.38
CA ALA A 46 2.21 9.04 1.85
C ALA A 46 0.83 8.38 1.89
N GLU A 47 0.76 7.11 1.49
CA GLU A 47 -0.41 6.26 1.71
C GLU A 47 -0.53 5.94 3.20
N GLY A 48 -1.77 5.73 3.67
CA GLY A 48 -2.02 5.32 5.04
C GLY A 48 -3.50 5.36 5.41
N THR A 49 -3.89 4.51 6.35
CA THR A 49 -5.24 4.37 6.88
C THR A 49 -5.68 5.54 7.76
N ALA A 50 -4.76 6.45 8.11
CA ALA A 50 -5.01 7.65 8.88
C ALA A 50 -4.65 8.89 8.07
N GLY A 51 -5.62 9.79 7.87
CA GLY A 51 -5.36 11.10 7.29
C GLY A 51 -4.42 11.94 8.15
N TYR A 52 -3.70 12.86 7.52
CA TYR A 52 -2.77 13.75 8.20
C TYR A 52 -2.77 15.15 7.61
N THR A 53 -2.16 16.09 8.32
CA THR A 53 -1.92 17.46 7.84
C THR A 53 -0.44 17.78 7.90
N THR A 54 0.01 18.58 6.94
CA THR A 54 1.34 19.17 6.93
C THR A 54 1.22 20.65 6.61
N THR A 55 1.83 21.48 7.44
CA THR A 55 1.97 22.92 7.19
C THR A 55 3.34 23.18 6.63
N PHE A 56 3.39 23.68 5.40
CA PHE A 56 4.62 24.15 4.79
C PHE A 56 4.74 25.65 4.95
N GLN A 57 5.97 26.14 5.07
CA GLN A 57 6.33 27.55 5.04
C GLN A 57 7.26 27.80 3.86
N VAL A 58 7.00 28.85 3.12
CA VAL A 58 7.95 29.44 2.16
C VAL A 58 8.49 30.74 2.72
N SER A 59 9.79 30.92 2.57
CA SER A 59 10.48 32.21 2.77
C SER A 59 10.92 32.70 1.41
N VAL A 60 10.58 33.94 1.08
CA VAL A 60 10.86 34.58 -0.21
C VAL A 60 11.70 35.84 0.04
N THR A 61 12.76 36.01 -0.71
CA THR A 61 13.63 37.21 -0.63
C THR A 61 14.19 37.56 -2.01
N ASP A 62 14.38 38.85 -2.24
CA ASP A 62 15.11 39.46 -3.36
C ASP A 62 16.64 39.56 -3.10
N GLY A 63 17.07 39.23 -1.86
CA GLY A 63 18.47 39.36 -1.43
C GLY A 63 18.85 40.72 -0.86
N THR A 64 17.98 41.73 -0.97
CA THR A 64 18.19 43.11 -0.50
C THR A 64 17.35 43.39 0.72
N ASN A 65 16.08 43.07 0.67
CA ASN A 65 15.12 43.28 1.74
C ASN A 65 15.01 42.05 2.67
N SER A 66 14.37 42.25 3.85
CA SER A 66 14.10 41.17 4.75
C SER A 66 13.14 40.14 4.10
N ALA A 67 13.45 38.86 4.25
CA ALA A 67 12.64 37.81 3.71
C ALA A 67 11.17 37.87 4.24
N VAL A 68 10.21 37.61 3.38
CA VAL A 68 8.79 37.50 3.71
C VAL A 68 8.42 36.01 3.73
N THR A 69 7.57 35.62 4.68
CA THR A 69 7.14 34.22 4.82
C THR A 69 5.63 34.09 4.65
N ASP A 70 5.23 32.97 4.06
CA ASP A 70 3.84 32.55 3.98
C ASP A 70 3.72 31.04 4.26
N THR A 71 2.53 30.58 4.58
CA THR A 71 2.30 29.17 4.92
C THR A 71 1.11 28.60 4.15
N VAL A 72 1.21 27.30 3.84
CA VAL A 72 0.12 26.53 3.27
C VAL A 72 -0.10 25.25 4.06
N VAL A 73 -1.34 24.92 4.35
CA VAL A 73 -1.73 23.66 5.00
C VAL A 73 -2.23 22.70 3.93
N ILE A 74 -1.59 21.54 3.88
CA ILE A 74 -2.06 20.43 3.04
C ILE A 74 -2.67 19.38 3.96
N THR A 75 -3.93 19.03 3.67
CA THR A 75 -4.63 17.92 4.33
C THR A 75 -4.68 16.73 3.38
N VAL A 76 -4.18 15.61 3.82
CA VAL A 76 -4.28 14.33 3.14
C VAL A 76 -5.33 13.50 3.88
N SER A 77 -6.38 13.11 3.17
CA SER A 77 -7.42 12.23 3.73
C SER A 77 -6.87 10.82 3.88
N ALA A 78 -7.40 10.09 4.87
CA ALA A 78 -7.21 8.65 4.91
C ALA A 78 -7.81 8.01 3.66
N ASP A 79 -7.11 7.05 3.11
CA ASP A 79 -7.60 6.14 2.08
C ASP A 79 -7.25 4.72 2.53
N ASN A 80 -8.05 3.75 2.19
CA ASN A 80 -7.80 2.34 2.46
C ASN A 80 -8.10 1.57 1.18
N ASP A 81 -7.04 1.24 0.46
CA ASP A 81 -7.11 0.48 -0.78
C ASP A 81 -7.40 -1.00 -0.50
N ALA A 82 -7.94 -1.70 -1.49
CA ALA A 82 -8.25 -3.12 -1.32
C ALA A 82 -6.97 -3.98 -1.37
N GLN A 83 -6.91 -4.93 -0.45
CA GLN A 83 -5.86 -5.94 -0.40
C GLN A 83 -5.88 -6.84 -1.65
N THR A 84 -4.74 -7.47 -1.96
CA THR A 84 -4.58 -8.46 -3.02
C THR A 84 -4.39 -9.85 -2.43
N ALA A 85 -5.17 -10.83 -2.90
CA ALA A 85 -5.02 -12.23 -2.52
C ALA A 85 -4.06 -12.95 -3.48
N ASP A 86 -3.21 -13.83 -2.91
CA ASP A 86 -2.31 -14.73 -3.65
C ASP A 86 -2.33 -16.10 -2.96
N ALA A 87 -2.87 -17.11 -3.66
CA ALA A 87 -2.95 -18.51 -3.19
C ALA A 87 -1.69 -19.33 -3.51
N GLY A 88 -0.69 -18.70 -4.10
CA GLY A 88 0.55 -19.35 -4.57
C GLY A 88 0.36 -20.13 -5.87
N SER A 89 1.44 -20.79 -6.28
CA SER A 89 1.48 -21.53 -7.55
C SER A 89 0.88 -22.93 -7.42
N ALA A 90 0.30 -23.43 -8.51
CA ALA A 90 -0.17 -24.82 -8.61
C ALA A 90 0.94 -25.84 -8.29
N GLN A 91 0.58 -26.94 -7.65
CA GLN A 91 1.50 -27.99 -7.24
C GLN A 91 1.04 -29.35 -7.80
N SER A 92 2.00 -30.17 -8.21
CA SER A 92 1.78 -31.58 -8.57
C SER A 92 2.50 -32.45 -7.54
N VAL A 93 1.78 -33.35 -6.88
CA VAL A 93 2.27 -34.09 -5.74
C VAL A 93 1.88 -35.57 -5.84
N ALA A 94 2.62 -36.45 -5.17
CA ALA A 94 2.20 -37.83 -4.99
C ALA A 94 1.15 -37.95 -3.89
N GLU A 95 0.30 -38.96 -3.98
CA GLU A 95 -0.58 -39.38 -2.87
C GLU A 95 0.25 -39.68 -1.60
N GLY A 96 -0.31 -39.43 -0.43
CA GLY A 96 0.39 -39.51 0.86
C GLY A 96 1.41 -38.39 1.12
N ALA A 97 1.73 -37.54 0.13
CA ALA A 97 2.66 -36.42 0.33
C ALA A 97 2.08 -35.31 1.21
N SER A 98 2.94 -34.69 2.00
CA SER A 98 2.59 -33.47 2.72
C SER A 98 2.62 -32.27 1.77
N VAL A 99 1.52 -31.54 1.70
CA VAL A 99 1.33 -30.35 0.88
C VAL A 99 1.23 -29.13 1.77
N THR A 100 1.90 -28.05 1.39
CA THR A 100 1.73 -26.74 2.05
C THR A 100 1.08 -25.77 1.07
N LEU A 101 -0.08 -25.23 1.41
CA LEU A 101 -0.66 -24.08 0.73
C LEU A 101 0.00 -22.82 1.30
N THR A 102 0.02 -21.73 0.54
CA THR A 102 0.56 -20.47 1.04
C THR A 102 -0.20 -19.29 0.48
N ALA A 103 -0.55 -18.35 1.34
CA ALA A 103 -1.07 -17.04 0.99
C ALA A 103 -0.07 -15.91 1.35
N ALA A 104 1.21 -16.26 1.54
CA ALA A 104 2.23 -15.30 1.96
C ALA A 104 2.55 -14.22 0.90
N GLY A 105 2.13 -14.41 -0.36
CA GLY A 105 2.23 -13.41 -1.41
C GLY A 105 1.11 -12.37 -1.39
N SER A 106 0.07 -12.56 -0.57
CA SER A 106 -1.00 -11.58 -0.40
C SER A 106 -0.45 -10.30 0.23
N SER A 107 -0.96 -9.16 -0.21
CA SER A 107 -0.47 -7.85 0.23
C SER A 107 -1.59 -6.83 0.35
N ASP A 108 -1.33 -5.83 1.15
CA ASP A 108 -2.15 -4.65 1.33
C ASP A 108 -1.30 -3.40 1.08
N PRO A 109 -1.80 -2.41 0.30
CA PRO A 109 -1.03 -1.20 -0.02
C PRO A 109 -0.64 -0.38 1.21
N GLU A 110 -1.51 -0.31 2.23
CA GLU A 110 -1.29 0.40 3.49
C GLU A 110 -0.53 -0.46 4.51
N SER A 111 -0.22 -1.72 4.16
CA SER A 111 0.44 -2.69 5.04
C SER A 111 -0.40 -3.06 6.26
N GLU A 112 -1.71 -3.10 6.12
CA GLU A 112 -2.61 -3.56 7.16
C GLU A 112 -2.47 -5.07 7.42
N SER A 113 -2.92 -5.48 8.60
CA SER A 113 -2.89 -6.88 8.99
C SER A 113 -3.96 -7.68 8.27
N LEU A 114 -3.54 -8.62 7.42
CA LEU A 114 -4.45 -9.47 6.67
C LEU A 114 -4.91 -10.68 7.48
N THR A 115 -6.16 -11.06 7.27
CA THR A 115 -6.75 -12.31 7.74
C THR A 115 -7.13 -13.20 6.57
N TYR A 116 -7.09 -14.52 6.77
CA TYR A 116 -7.19 -15.52 5.72
C TYR A 116 -8.31 -16.50 6.01
N ALA A 117 -9.00 -16.96 4.97
CA ALA A 117 -9.96 -18.06 5.06
C ALA A 117 -9.81 -18.98 3.84
N TRP A 118 -9.38 -20.22 4.09
CA TRP A 118 -9.22 -21.24 3.06
C TRP A 118 -10.45 -22.13 2.97
N THR A 119 -10.87 -22.40 1.74
CA THR A 119 -11.98 -23.32 1.42
C THR A 119 -11.59 -24.22 0.26
N LEU A 120 -12.19 -25.40 0.20
CA LEU A 120 -12.15 -26.23 -1.01
C LEU A 120 -13.16 -25.67 -2.00
N ALA A 121 -12.68 -25.13 -3.12
CA ALA A 121 -13.52 -24.60 -4.20
C ALA A 121 -14.09 -25.72 -5.08
N SER A 122 -13.28 -26.75 -5.38
CA SER A 122 -13.73 -27.93 -6.14
C SER A 122 -12.74 -29.10 -6.04
N GLY A 123 -13.17 -30.26 -6.52
CA GLY A 123 -12.32 -31.45 -6.61
C GLY A 123 -12.39 -32.33 -5.36
N THR A 124 -11.32 -33.12 -5.13
CA THR A 124 -11.26 -34.09 -4.02
C THR A 124 -11.06 -33.40 -2.70
N ALA A 125 -11.90 -33.74 -1.71
CA ALA A 125 -11.82 -33.16 -0.37
C ALA A 125 -10.52 -33.54 0.34
N GLN A 126 -9.88 -32.55 0.95
CA GLN A 126 -8.69 -32.67 1.76
C GLN A 126 -8.94 -32.04 3.13
N THR A 127 -8.25 -32.50 4.16
CA THR A 127 -8.37 -31.94 5.51
C THR A 127 -7.19 -31.01 5.79
N LEU A 128 -7.43 -29.71 5.80
CA LEU A 128 -6.40 -28.71 6.13
C LEU A 128 -6.10 -28.72 7.63
N SER A 129 -4.83 -28.51 7.99
CA SER A 129 -4.38 -28.32 9.38
C SER A 129 -5.00 -27.09 10.03
N SER A 130 -5.34 -26.08 9.21
CA SER A 130 -6.03 -24.85 9.61
C SER A 130 -6.74 -24.25 8.40
N THR A 131 -7.87 -23.62 8.60
CA THR A 131 -8.56 -22.86 7.56
C THR A 131 -8.23 -21.37 7.61
N THR A 132 -7.47 -20.91 8.60
CA THR A 132 -7.16 -19.47 8.80
C THR A 132 -5.67 -19.16 8.85
N ALA A 133 -4.81 -20.17 8.80
CA ALA A 133 -3.36 -19.93 8.74
C ALA A 133 -2.93 -19.39 7.38
N VAL A 134 -1.88 -18.56 7.36
CA VAL A 134 -1.24 -18.09 6.12
C VAL A 134 -0.75 -19.26 5.27
N SER A 135 -0.24 -20.32 5.91
CA SER A 135 0.33 -21.48 5.24
C SER A 135 -0.16 -22.78 5.88
N PRO A 136 -1.41 -23.19 5.62
CA PRO A 136 -1.92 -24.46 6.11
C PRO A 136 -1.32 -25.64 5.34
N THR A 137 -1.31 -26.81 5.98
CA THR A 137 -0.86 -28.06 5.40
C THR A 137 -1.99 -29.10 5.34
N PHE A 138 -1.85 -30.07 4.45
CA PHE A 138 -2.63 -31.30 4.44
C PHE A 138 -1.80 -32.46 3.91
N THR A 139 -2.27 -33.69 4.13
CA THR A 139 -1.68 -34.89 3.48
C THR A 139 -2.58 -35.26 2.31
N ALA A 140 -2.01 -35.36 1.11
CA ALA A 140 -2.74 -35.78 -0.09
C ALA A 140 -3.35 -37.17 0.12
N VAL A 141 -4.66 -37.28 -0.08
CA VAL A 141 -5.37 -38.56 0.18
C VAL A 141 -4.93 -39.64 -0.80
N GLU A 142 -4.92 -40.90 -0.33
CA GLU A 142 -4.72 -42.05 -1.17
C GLU A 142 -5.90 -42.23 -2.13
N ALA A 143 -5.63 -42.49 -3.41
CA ALA A 143 -6.63 -42.67 -4.42
C ALA A 143 -6.22 -43.71 -5.47
N THR A 144 -7.19 -44.32 -6.14
CA THR A 144 -6.93 -45.31 -7.20
C THR A 144 -6.73 -44.68 -8.59
N SER A 145 -6.88 -43.38 -8.69
CA SER A 145 -6.68 -42.61 -9.93
C SER A 145 -6.28 -41.17 -9.59
N ALA A 146 -5.57 -40.53 -10.49
CA ALA A 146 -5.20 -39.13 -10.35
C ALA A 146 -6.45 -38.25 -10.12
N TYR A 147 -6.31 -37.26 -9.27
CA TYR A 147 -7.36 -36.31 -8.92
C TYR A 147 -6.81 -34.88 -8.83
N THR A 148 -7.69 -33.94 -8.73
CA THR A 148 -7.32 -32.53 -8.46
C THR A 148 -8.12 -32.01 -7.26
N SER A 149 -7.52 -31.10 -6.51
CA SER A 149 -8.18 -30.31 -5.47
C SER A 149 -7.88 -28.84 -5.74
N VAL A 150 -8.93 -28.01 -5.85
CA VAL A 150 -8.78 -26.58 -6.02
C VAL A 150 -9.16 -25.90 -4.71
N PHE A 151 -8.22 -25.19 -4.11
CA PHE A 151 -8.45 -24.40 -2.92
C PHE A 151 -8.59 -22.93 -3.28
N GLN A 152 -9.44 -22.24 -2.56
CA GLN A 152 -9.56 -20.80 -2.61
C GLN A 152 -9.14 -20.22 -1.26
N VAL A 153 -8.34 -19.17 -1.30
CA VAL A 153 -8.12 -18.28 -0.16
C VAL A 153 -8.96 -17.03 -0.33
N SER A 154 -9.61 -16.61 0.74
CA SER A 154 -10.24 -15.30 0.89
C SER A 154 -9.39 -14.49 1.86
N VAL A 155 -9.00 -13.29 1.45
CA VAL A 155 -8.10 -12.39 2.20
C VAL A 155 -8.83 -11.09 2.47
N THR A 156 -8.75 -10.58 3.70
CA THR A 156 -9.34 -9.29 4.08
C THR A 156 -8.48 -8.57 5.12
N ASP A 157 -8.41 -7.25 4.98
CA ASP A 157 -7.87 -6.27 5.93
C ASP A 157 -8.87 -5.95 7.09
N GLY A 158 -10.13 -6.41 6.96
CA GLY A 158 -11.22 -6.14 7.90
C GLY A 158 -12.06 -4.89 7.57
N THR A 159 -11.67 -4.11 6.56
CA THR A 159 -12.33 -2.86 6.14
C THR A 159 -12.92 -3.00 4.74
N ASN A 160 -12.11 -3.40 3.79
CA ASN A 160 -12.51 -3.59 2.40
C ASN A 160 -13.16 -4.96 2.16
N THR A 161 -13.89 -5.07 1.04
CA THR A 161 -14.42 -6.36 0.59
C THR A 161 -13.27 -7.36 0.40
N ALA A 162 -13.43 -8.57 0.95
CA ALA A 162 -12.42 -9.61 0.80
C ALA A 162 -12.13 -9.92 -0.68
N THR A 163 -10.85 -10.07 -0.99
CA THR A 163 -10.37 -10.55 -2.31
C THR A 163 -10.10 -12.05 -2.25
N THR A 164 -10.12 -12.71 -3.39
CA THR A 164 -9.92 -14.17 -3.44
C THR A 164 -8.96 -14.57 -4.54
N ASP A 165 -8.22 -15.65 -4.29
CA ASP A 165 -7.41 -16.33 -5.30
C ASP A 165 -7.49 -17.85 -5.11
N THR A 166 -7.07 -18.62 -6.11
CA THR A 166 -7.19 -20.06 -6.11
C THR A 166 -5.89 -20.76 -6.50
N VAL A 167 -5.63 -21.92 -5.87
CA VAL A 167 -4.51 -22.79 -6.19
C VAL A 167 -5.01 -24.21 -6.49
N THR A 168 -4.40 -24.83 -7.52
CA THR A 168 -4.70 -26.21 -7.91
C THR A 168 -3.60 -27.15 -7.44
N ILE A 169 -4.01 -28.25 -6.82
CA ILE A 169 -3.13 -29.37 -6.42
C ILE A 169 -3.56 -30.61 -7.21
N SER A 170 -2.62 -31.24 -7.93
CA SER A 170 -2.84 -32.39 -8.79
C SER A 170 -1.84 -33.51 -8.51
#